data_6833d0cf240b9f5d22f9a7f435a46a47
#
_entry.id   6833d0cf240b9f5d22f9a7f435a46a47
#
_cell.length_a   1.000
_cell.length_b   1.000
_cell.length_c   1.000
_cell.angle_alpha   90.00
_cell.angle_beta   90.00
_cell.angle_gamma   90.00
#
_symmetry.space_group_name_H-M   'P 1'
#
loop_
_entity.id
_entity.type
_entity.pdbx_description
1 polymer ?
#
loop_
_entity_poly.entity_id
_entity_poly.type
_entity_poly.pdbx_seq_one_letter_code
_entity_poly.pdbx_strand_id
1 'polypeptide(L)' 'MGIIETVIILSLYVYDGGNKTIEGWYHQDNLSTCLMAKRTAERNSGNQVQYTCTLEKCMMTTDQTGVKHCDKIM' A
#
# COMPACT_ATOMS: atom_id res chain seq x y z
N MET A 1 17.07 13.73 -1.62
CA MET A 1 16.16 14.35 -2.61
C MET A 1 15.27 13.24 -3.19
N GLY A 2 13.96 13.45 -3.18
CA GLY A 2 13.00 12.48 -3.67
C GLY A 2 12.56 12.78 -5.10
N ILE A 3 12.08 11.77 -5.80
CA ILE A 3 11.46 11.91 -7.12
C ILE A 3 10.03 11.36 -7.05
N ILE A 4 9.15 11.91 -7.87
CA ILE A 4 7.75 11.45 -7.92
C ILE A 4 7.65 10.36 -8.98
N GLU A 5 7.19 9.17 -8.56
CA GLU A 5 6.99 8.04 -9.44
C GLU A 5 5.60 7.45 -9.21
N THR A 6 5.02 6.85 -10.25
CA THR A 6 3.79 6.07 -10.13
C THR A 6 4.15 4.66 -9.69
N VAL A 7 3.60 4.24 -8.55
CA VAL A 7 3.90 2.94 -7.96
C VAL A 7 2.60 2.24 -7.56
N ILE A 8 2.71 0.94 -7.25
CA ILE A 8 1.59 0.15 -6.74
C ILE A 8 1.56 0.29 -5.22
N ILE A 9 0.41 0.66 -4.69
CA ILE A 9 0.21 0.80 -3.24
C ILE A 9 -0.86 -0.20 -2.79
N LEU A 10 -0.53 -0.97 -1.77
CA LEU A 10 -1.48 -1.83 -1.05
C LEU A 10 -2.00 -1.04 0.13
N SER A 11 -3.28 -0.70 0.10
CA SER A 11 -3.92 0.07 1.15
C SER A 11 -4.79 -0.83 2.02
N LEU A 12 -4.75 -0.61 3.32
CA LEU A 12 -5.54 -1.34 4.30
C LEU A 12 -6.61 -0.43 4.86
N TYR A 13 -7.87 -0.84 4.69
CA TYR A 13 -9.04 -0.12 5.22
C TYR A 13 -9.72 -0.98 6.27
N VAL A 14 -10.17 -0.33 7.34
CA VAL A 14 -10.92 -0.98 8.41
C VAL A 14 -12.33 -0.38 8.46
N TYR A 15 -13.34 -1.24 8.55
CA TYR A 15 -14.72 -0.82 8.73
C TYR A 15 -15.05 -0.81 10.23
N ASP A 16 -15.54 0.33 10.71
CA ASP A 16 -15.92 0.51 12.10
C ASP A 16 -17.23 1.31 12.14
N GLY A 17 -18.30 0.68 12.62
CA GLY A 17 -19.59 1.32 12.75
C GLY A 17 -20.17 1.87 11.45
N GLY A 18 -19.85 1.22 10.31
CA GLY A 18 -20.27 1.65 9.00
C GLY A 18 -19.34 2.66 8.33
N ASN A 19 -18.28 3.04 9.01
CA ASN A 19 -17.26 3.94 8.46
C ASN A 19 -16.04 3.17 8.00
N LYS A 20 -15.50 3.59 6.86
CA LYS A 20 -14.29 3.01 6.27
C LYS A 20 -13.13 3.95 6.51
N THR A 21 -12.11 3.48 7.23
CA THR A 21 -10.95 4.28 7.60
C THR A 21 -9.68 3.61 7.10
N ILE A 22 -8.78 4.39 6.51
CA ILE A 22 -7.48 3.85 6.10
C ILE A 22 -6.59 3.71 7.34
N GLU A 23 -6.09 2.47 7.57
CA GLU A 23 -5.19 2.17 8.68
C GLU A 23 -3.73 2.20 8.27
N GLY A 24 -3.44 1.98 7.00
CA GLY A 24 -2.07 1.99 6.51
C GLY A 24 -1.99 1.73 5.03
N TRP A 25 -0.79 1.90 4.51
CA TRP A 25 -0.50 1.61 3.11
C TRP A 25 0.95 1.14 2.99
N TYR A 26 1.18 0.33 1.94
CA TYR A 26 2.50 -0.26 1.73
C TYR A 26 2.87 -0.19 0.26
N HIS A 27 4.09 0.26 -0.03
CA HIS A 27 4.63 0.27 -1.38
C HIS A 27 4.95 -1.17 -1.81
N GLN A 28 4.46 -1.56 -3.00
CA GLN A 28 4.72 -2.87 -3.58
C GLN A 28 5.54 -2.71 -4.85
N ASP A 29 6.37 -3.71 -5.17
CA ASP A 29 7.24 -3.65 -6.33
C ASP A 29 6.47 -3.70 -7.66
N ASN A 30 5.40 -4.49 -7.70
CA ASN A 30 4.57 -4.62 -8.89
C ASN A 30 3.17 -5.09 -8.52
N LEU A 31 2.27 -5.08 -9.49
CA LEU A 31 0.88 -5.44 -9.27
C LEU A 31 0.73 -6.91 -8.83
N SER A 32 1.52 -7.80 -9.41
CA SER A 32 1.47 -9.22 -9.06
C SER A 32 1.80 -9.44 -7.59
N THR A 33 2.87 -8.81 -7.10
CA THR A 33 3.26 -8.87 -5.69
C THR A 33 2.17 -8.29 -4.79
N CYS A 34 1.57 -7.18 -5.20
CA CYS A 34 0.50 -6.55 -4.44
C CYS A 34 -0.73 -7.47 -4.33
N LEU A 35 -1.13 -8.10 -5.43
CA LEU A 35 -2.27 -9.02 -5.43
C LEU A 35 -2.01 -10.26 -4.58
N MET A 36 -0.79 -10.78 -4.58
CA MET A 36 -0.42 -11.90 -3.72
C MET A 36 -0.49 -11.51 -2.24
N ALA A 37 0.05 -10.35 -1.90
CA ALA A 37 -0.01 -9.83 -0.53
C ALA A 37 -1.46 -9.61 -0.10
N LYS A 38 -2.28 -9.05 -0.99
CA LYS A 38 -3.70 -8.84 -0.75
C LYS A 38 -4.41 -10.15 -0.42
N ARG A 39 -4.21 -11.20 -1.24
CA ARG A 39 -4.84 -12.50 -1.03
C ARG A 39 -4.42 -13.13 0.29
N THR A 40 -3.13 -13.08 0.59
CA THR A 40 -2.60 -13.63 1.84
C THR A 40 -3.19 -12.89 3.05
N ALA A 41 -3.26 -11.57 2.99
CA ALA A 41 -3.81 -10.75 4.06
C ALA A 41 -5.30 -10.99 4.24
N GLU A 42 -6.05 -11.12 3.16
CA GLU A 42 -7.50 -11.37 3.23
C GLU A 42 -7.83 -12.71 3.86
N ARG A 43 -6.98 -13.73 3.65
CA ARG A 43 -7.17 -15.04 4.29
C ARG A 43 -7.03 -14.97 5.80
N ASN A 44 -6.18 -14.08 6.29
CA ASN A 44 -5.87 -13.96 7.71
C ASN A 44 -6.68 -12.87 8.41
N SER A 45 -7.49 -12.13 7.66
CA SER A 45 -8.27 -11.03 8.20
C SER A 45 -9.76 -11.35 8.15
N GLY A 46 -10.52 -10.75 9.05
CA GLY A 46 -11.98 -10.88 9.07
C GLY A 46 -12.64 -9.98 8.02
N ASN A 47 -13.98 -9.98 8.03
CA ASN A 47 -14.79 -9.22 7.08
C ASN A 47 -14.76 -7.71 7.31
N GLN A 48 -14.13 -7.27 8.39
CA GLN A 48 -14.08 -5.86 8.76
C GLN A 48 -12.89 -5.12 8.14
N VAL A 49 -12.07 -5.84 7.38
CA VAL A 49 -10.84 -5.30 6.78
C VAL A 49 -10.90 -5.48 5.28
N GLN A 50 -10.52 -4.44 4.55
CA GLN A 50 -10.46 -4.46 3.10
C GLN A 50 -9.07 -4.02 2.63
N TYR A 51 -8.53 -4.75 1.66
CA TYR A 51 -7.25 -4.42 1.03
C TYR A 51 -7.48 -4.01 -0.42
N THR A 52 -6.77 -2.99 -0.87
CA THR A 52 -6.86 -2.54 -2.26
C THR A 52 -5.47 -2.34 -2.85
N CYS A 53 -5.30 -2.69 -4.12
CA CYS A 53 -4.08 -2.42 -4.87
C CYS A 53 -4.40 -1.32 -5.88
N THR A 54 -3.74 -0.16 -5.75
CA THR A 54 -3.98 0.99 -6.61
C THR A 54 -2.66 1.55 -7.15
N LEU A 55 -2.75 2.27 -8.26
CA LEU A 55 -1.64 3.04 -8.80
C LEU A 55 -1.69 4.43 -8.18
N GLU A 56 -0.62 4.81 -7.51
CA GLU A 56 -0.53 6.10 -6.85
C GLU A 56 0.80 6.77 -7.17
N LYS A 57 0.80 8.09 -7.18
CA LYS A 57 2.04 8.86 -7.31
C LYS A 57 2.65 9.02 -5.93
N CYS A 58 3.91 8.62 -5.80
CA CYS A 58 4.63 8.69 -4.54
C CYS A 58 5.89 9.54 -4.67
N MET A 59 6.18 10.28 -3.63
CA MET A 59 7.50 10.89 -3.45
C MET A 59 8.44 9.76 -3.00
N MET A 60 9.34 9.33 -3.89
CA MET A 60 10.26 8.23 -3.63
C MET A 60 11.56 8.75 -3.04
N THR A 61 12.04 8.07 -2.01
CA THR A 61 13.34 8.36 -1.39
C THR A 61 14.15 7.07 -1.37
N THR A 62 15.48 7.21 -1.43
CA THR A 62 16.39 6.07 -1.39
C THR A 62 17.10 6.07 -0.03
N ASP A 63 17.09 4.93 0.65
CA ASP A 63 17.77 4.80 1.93
C ASP A 63 19.27 4.52 1.73
N GLN A 64 19.99 4.33 2.85
CA GLN A 64 21.43 4.12 2.82
C GLN A 64 21.83 2.80 2.15
N THR A 65 20.90 1.85 2.04
CA THR A 65 21.16 0.57 1.39
C THR A 65 20.83 0.57 -0.10
N GLY A 66 20.34 1.70 -0.61
CA GLY A 66 19.98 1.84 -2.02
C GLY A 66 18.54 1.39 -2.33
N VAL A 67 17.75 1.08 -1.32
CA VAL A 67 16.36 0.66 -1.52
C VAL A 67 15.45 1.89 -1.58
N LYS A 68 14.58 1.91 -2.59
CA LYS A 68 13.62 3.00 -2.75
C LYS A 68 12.38 2.75 -1.92
N HIS A 69 11.89 3.80 -1.27
CA HIS A 69 10.69 3.77 -0.47
C HIS A 69 9.73 4.88 -0.88
N CYS A 70 8.45 4.63 -0.78
CA CYS A 70 7.44 5.67 -0.93
C CYS A 70 7.33 6.42 0.39
N ASP A 71 7.83 7.64 0.42
CA ASP A 71 7.82 8.47 1.62
C ASP A 71 6.45 9.12 1.83
N LYS A 72 5.81 9.51 0.72
CA LYS A 72 4.54 10.22 0.79
C LYS A 72 3.74 9.97 -0.49
N ILE A 73 2.46 9.67 -0.34
CA ILE A 73 1.52 9.60 -1.47
C ILE A 73 1.09 11.02 -1.82
N MET A 74 1.28 11.38 -3.09
CA MET A 74 0.98 12.72 -3.57
C MET A 74 -0.49 12.90 -3.91
#